data_c44a54d1215d9fab89763ff78e6c619d
#
_entry.id   c44a54d1215d9fab89763ff78e6c619d
#
_cell.length_a   1.000
_cell.length_b   1.000
_cell.length_c   1.000
_cell.angle_alpha   90.00
_cell.angle_beta   90.00
_cell.angle_gamma   90.00
#
_symmetry.space_group_name_H-M   'P 1'
#
loop_
_entity.id
_entity.type
_entity.pdbx_description
1 polymer ?
#
loop_
_entity_poly.entity_id
_entity_poly.type
_entity_poly.pdbx_seq_one_letter_code
_entity_poly.pdbx_strand_id
1 'polypeptide(L)'
;MRNYKKEIYDRLGIDNNTIPSWKTNDYSADLKVSLKIQEYAMKADSIIILGVDGICGSHILKRSMEEITPDKDITILLPTRPEGYGINRRMVDFCKQEASDKTPLVITCDTGIAAKEYLEEIKSAGCNVILTDHHELKNRDRLPCVDLIIDPEVSFIDNPLSGTNWCGAGVAFKLMENIVSLQTRNYCLAFAGIATVADMITLREGSWQLVKN
;
A
#
# COMPACT_ATOMS: atom_id res chain seq x y z
N MET A 1 -16.80 -15.07 28.13
CA MET A 1 -16.15 -14.70 26.86
C MET A 1 -14.67 -15.03 26.97
N ARG A 2 -14.13 -15.92 26.11
CA ARG A 2 -12.72 -16.35 26.19
C ARG A 2 -11.81 -15.17 25.79
N ASN A 3 -10.85 -14.81 26.63
CA ASN A 3 -9.96 -13.71 26.34
C ASN A 3 -8.77 -14.21 25.49
N TYR A 4 -9.01 -14.37 24.21
CA TYR A 4 -8.01 -14.83 23.24
C TYR A 4 -6.73 -13.98 23.23
N LYS A 5 -6.84 -12.67 23.49
CA LYS A 5 -5.71 -11.76 23.56
C LYS A 5 -4.72 -12.16 24.66
N LYS A 6 -5.23 -12.46 25.85
CA LYS A 6 -4.40 -12.93 26.98
C LYS A 6 -3.74 -14.27 26.64
N GLU A 7 -4.49 -15.20 26.05
CA GLU A 7 -3.97 -16.54 25.71
C GLU A 7 -2.83 -16.47 24.67
N ILE A 8 -2.93 -15.55 23.69
CA ILE A 8 -1.87 -15.31 22.71
C ILE A 8 -0.63 -14.70 23.38
N TYR A 9 -0.79 -13.73 24.25
CA TYR A 9 0.32 -13.09 24.96
C TYR A 9 1.04 -14.08 25.89
N ASP A 10 0.28 -14.89 26.60
CA ASP A 10 0.84 -15.94 27.47
C ASP A 10 1.67 -16.97 26.67
N ARG A 11 1.19 -17.36 25.47
CA ARG A 11 1.91 -18.29 24.57
C ARG A 11 3.17 -17.69 23.96
N LEU A 12 3.17 -16.40 23.69
CA LEU A 12 4.32 -15.67 23.13
C LEU A 12 5.29 -15.20 24.18
N GLY A 13 5.02 -15.45 25.48
CA GLY A 13 5.85 -14.96 26.60
C GLY A 13 5.86 -13.43 26.70
N ILE A 14 4.82 -12.76 26.20
CA ILE A 14 4.70 -11.31 26.24
C ILE A 14 4.00 -10.92 27.55
N ASP A 15 4.74 -10.32 28.47
CA ASP A 15 4.16 -9.73 29.67
C ASP A 15 3.42 -8.43 29.30
N ASN A 16 2.15 -8.35 29.70
CA ASN A 16 1.33 -7.13 29.51
C ASN A 16 1.97 -5.87 30.13
N ASN A 17 2.87 -6.03 31.11
CA ASN A 17 3.57 -4.91 31.74
C ASN A 17 4.84 -4.48 30.98
N THR A 18 5.34 -5.33 30.09
CA THR A 18 6.51 -5.04 29.25
C THR A 18 6.16 -4.54 27.85
N ILE A 19 4.86 -4.47 27.52
CA ILE A 19 4.44 -3.79 26.30
C ILE A 19 4.82 -2.32 26.49
N PRO A 20 5.83 -1.82 25.77
CA PRO A 20 6.21 -0.43 25.89
C PRO A 20 4.95 0.41 25.68
N SER A 21 4.71 1.37 26.57
CA SER A 21 3.76 2.45 26.28
C SER A 21 4.41 3.29 25.17
N TRP A 22 4.36 2.75 23.92
CA TRP A 22 4.80 3.48 22.76
C TRP A 22 4.00 4.77 22.77
N LYS A 23 4.68 5.89 22.98
CA LYS A 23 4.07 7.19 22.76
C LYS A 23 3.46 7.07 21.37
N THR A 24 2.18 7.34 21.26
CA THR A 24 1.47 7.47 20.00
C THR A 24 2.07 8.66 19.26
N ASN A 25 3.25 8.46 18.66
CA ASN A 25 3.66 9.35 17.62
C ASN A 25 2.59 9.18 16.54
N ASP A 26 2.06 10.27 16.09
CA ASP A 26 1.07 10.28 15.04
C ASP A 26 1.76 9.87 13.73
N TYR A 27 1.77 8.55 13.48
CA TYR A 27 2.29 7.96 12.25
C TYR A 27 1.24 8.02 11.14
N SER A 28 0.33 8.98 11.17
CA SER A 28 -0.54 9.25 10.05
C SER A 28 0.32 9.66 8.85
N ALA A 29 0.02 9.13 7.68
CA ALA A 29 0.59 9.66 6.45
C ALA A 29 0.28 11.16 6.40
N ASP A 30 1.21 11.96 5.90
CA ASP A 30 0.93 13.39 5.71
C ASP A 30 -0.37 13.49 4.89
N LEU A 31 -1.38 14.13 5.45
CA LEU A 31 -2.68 14.35 4.81
C LEU A 31 -2.53 14.92 3.38
N LYS A 32 -1.48 15.69 3.12
CA LYS A 32 -1.16 16.22 1.79
C LYS A 32 -0.90 15.12 0.77
N VAL A 33 -0.22 14.03 1.15
CA VAL A 33 0.04 12.90 0.26
C VAL A 33 -1.26 12.14 -0.02
N SER A 34 -2.06 11.89 1.00
CA SER A 34 -3.39 11.26 0.85
C SER A 34 -4.29 12.08 -0.07
N LEU A 35 -4.35 13.40 0.11
CA LEU A 35 -5.11 14.32 -0.75
C LEU A 35 -4.58 14.34 -2.19
N LYS A 36 -3.27 14.25 -2.39
CA LYS A 36 -2.68 14.16 -3.73
C LYS A 36 -3.07 12.87 -4.44
N ILE A 37 -3.09 11.74 -3.72
CA ILE A 37 -3.59 10.47 -4.27
C ILE A 37 -5.07 10.58 -4.65
N GLN A 38 -5.89 11.17 -3.78
CA GLN A 38 -7.30 11.43 -4.06
C GLN A 38 -7.49 12.30 -5.32
N GLU A 39 -6.68 13.34 -5.47
CA GLU A 39 -6.71 14.20 -6.66
C GLU A 39 -6.41 13.42 -7.96
N TYR A 40 -5.37 12.56 -7.95
CA TYR A 40 -5.09 11.68 -9.09
C TYR A 40 -6.25 10.73 -9.38
N ALA A 41 -6.82 10.10 -8.34
CA ALA A 41 -7.93 9.18 -8.49
C ALA A 41 -9.19 9.86 -9.07
N MET A 42 -9.51 11.08 -8.61
CA MET A 42 -10.66 11.83 -9.11
C MET A 42 -10.50 12.27 -10.58
N LYS A 43 -9.28 12.56 -11.02
CA LYS A 43 -8.98 12.99 -12.40
C LYS A 43 -8.88 11.84 -13.39
N ALA A 44 -8.54 10.65 -12.92
CA ALA A 44 -8.38 9.47 -13.76
C ALA A 44 -9.71 8.99 -14.36
N ASP A 45 -9.68 8.37 -15.53
CA ASP A 45 -10.85 7.75 -16.17
C ASP A 45 -11.14 6.36 -15.58
N SER A 46 -10.09 5.64 -15.17
CA SER A 46 -10.17 4.33 -14.48
C SER A 46 -9.00 4.15 -13.51
N ILE A 47 -9.09 3.18 -12.61
CA ILE A 47 -8.06 2.88 -11.62
C ILE A 47 -7.60 1.42 -11.77
N ILE A 48 -6.29 1.21 -11.86
CA ILE A 48 -5.68 -0.11 -11.96
C ILE A 48 -4.76 -0.30 -10.76
N ILE A 49 -5.00 -1.33 -9.97
CA ILE A 49 -4.19 -1.69 -8.82
C ILE A 49 -3.33 -2.90 -9.19
N LEU A 50 -2.01 -2.74 -9.14
CA LEU A 50 -1.05 -3.79 -9.39
C LEU A 50 -0.53 -4.31 -8.03
N GLY A 51 -1.00 -5.48 -7.59
CA GLY A 51 -0.54 -6.13 -6.36
C GLY A 51 0.29 -7.38 -6.68
N VAL A 52 1.12 -7.82 -5.72
CA VAL A 52 1.90 -9.07 -5.86
C VAL A 52 1.54 -10.06 -4.77
N ASP A 53 1.98 -9.87 -3.54
CA ASP A 53 1.58 -10.67 -2.38
C ASP A 53 0.53 -9.94 -1.52
N GLY A 54 0.31 -8.69 -1.84
CA GLY A 54 -0.54 -7.76 -1.12
C GLY A 54 -2.03 -7.91 -1.42
N ILE A 55 -2.62 -9.13 -1.33
CA ILE A 55 -4.08 -9.30 -1.46
C ILE A 55 -4.78 -8.33 -0.50
N CYS A 56 -4.32 -8.25 0.75
CA CYS A 56 -4.86 -7.34 1.75
C CYS A 56 -4.64 -5.87 1.35
N GLY A 57 -3.45 -5.52 0.91
CA GLY A 57 -3.14 -4.15 0.49
C GLY A 57 -3.91 -3.71 -0.76
N SER A 58 -3.99 -4.58 -1.76
CA SER A 58 -4.81 -4.34 -2.96
C SER A 58 -6.29 -4.19 -2.62
N HIS A 59 -6.79 -4.97 -1.65
CA HIS A 59 -8.15 -4.87 -1.15
C HIS A 59 -8.41 -3.56 -0.40
N ILE A 60 -7.46 -3.12 0.44
CA ILE A 60 -7.51 -1.82 1.13
C ILE A 60 -7.61 -0.69 0.11
N LEU A 61 -6.72 -0.68 -0.89
CA LEU A 61 -6.75 0.33 -1.95
C LEU A 61 -8.07 0.30 -2.71
N LYS A 62 -8.52 -0.88 -3.16
CA LYS A 62 -9.78 -1.02 -3.89
C LYS A 62 -10.95 -0.49 -3.08
N ARG A 63 -11.10 -0.96 -1.83
CA ARG A 63 -12.22 -0.55 -0.97
C ARG A 63 -12.21 0.97 -0.69
N SER A 64 -11.03 1.55 -0.54
CA SER A 64 -10.87 2.99 -0.35
C SER A 64 -11.22 3.76 -1.62
N MET A 65 -10.76 3.29 -2.78
CA MET A 65 -11.04 3.95 -4.06
C MET A 65 -12.52 3.84 -4.44
N GLU A 66 -13.19 2.72 -4.17
CA GLU A 66 -14.66 2.59 -4.35
C GLU A 66 -15.46 3.64 -3.57
N GLU A 67 -14.96 4.05 -2.39
CA GLU A 67 -15.61 5.12 -1.63
C GLU A 67 -15.29 6.52 -2.18
N ILE A 68 -14.04 6.74 -2.58
CA ILE A 68 -13.56 8.05 -3.03
C ILE A 68 -14.04 8.35 -4.46
N THR A 69 -14.13 7.32 -5.29
CA THR A 69 -14.46 7.42 -6.72
C THR A 69 -15.51 6.38 -7.12
N PRO A 70 -16.76 6.50 -6.61
CA PRO A 70 -17.79 5.47 -6.79
C PRO A 70 -18.19 5.23 -8.24
N ASP A 71 -17.94 6.18 -9.11
CA ASP A 71 -18.30 6.12 -10.55
C ASP A 71 -17.14 5.62 -11.45
N LYS A 72 -16.01 5.21 -10.86
CA LYS A 72 -14.83 4.75 -11.61
C LYS A 72 -14.75 3.23 -11.64
N ASP A 73 -14.32 2.71 -12.78
CA ASP A 73 -13.91 1.30 -12.88
C ASP A 73 -12.59 1.07 -12.15
N ILE A 74 -12.58 0.10 -11.23
CA ILE A 74 -11.40 -0.26 -10.44
C ILE A 74 -11.04 -1.71 -10.70
N THR A 75 -9.90 -1.93 -11.36
CA THR A 75 -9.37 -3.25 -11.69
C THR A 75 -8.18 -3.61 -10.81
N ILE A 76 -8.17 -4.80 -10.23
CA ILE A 76 -6.99 -5.36 -9.55
C ILE A 76 -6.34 -6.39 -10.46
N LEU A 77 -5.05 -6.26 -10.69
CA LEU A 77 -4.23 -7.26 -11.37
C LEU A 77 -3.25 -7.87 -10.37
N LEU A 78 -3.33 -9.18 -10.22
CA LEU A 78 -2.41 -9.99 -9.43
C LEU A 78 -1.65 -10.92 -10.35
N PRO A 79 -0.36 -11.22 -10.09
CA PRO A 79 0.37 -12.22 -10.83
C PRO A 79 -0.19 -13.61 -10.52
N THR A 80 -0.16 -14.49 -11.49
CA THR A 80 -0.43 -15.91 -11.28
C THR A 80 0.87 -16.60 -10.84
N ARG A 81 0.77 -17.75 -10.18
CA ARG A 81 1.95 -18.52 -9.75
C ARG A 81 2.95 -18.80 -10.87
N PRO A 82 2.53 -19.18 -12.10
CA PRO A 82 3.45 -19.36 -13.22
C PRO A 82 4.14 -18.08 -13.70
N GLU A 83 3.55 -16.90 -13.48
CA GLU A 83 4.14 -15.62 -13.86
C GLU A 83 5.23 -15.15 -12.89
N GLY A 84 5.32 -15.79 -11.71
CA GLY A 84 6.25 -15.39 -10.66
C GLY A 84 5.81 -14.16 -9.88
N TYR A 85 6.75 -13.56 -9.16
CA TYR A 85 6.50 -12.37 -8.34
C TYR A 85 6.77 -11.09 -9.13
N GLY A 86 6.10 -10.02 -8.77
CA GLY A 86 6.33 -8.69 -9.31
C GLY A 86 5.40 -8.32 -10.46
N ILE A 87 5.65 -7.11 -10.98
CA ILE A 87 4.96 -6.62 -12.18
C ILE A 87 5.47 -7.42 -13.38
N ASN A 88 4.54 -7.88 -14.22
CA ASN A 88 4.84 -8.72 -15.37
C ASN A 88 4.31 -8.13 -16.69
N ARG A 89 4.69 -8.73 -17.82
CA ARG A 89 4.33 -8.24 -19.15
C ARG A 89 2.82 -8.14 -19.36
N ARG A 90 2.02 -9.11 -18.89
CA ARG A 90 0.56 -9.09 -19.00
C ARG A 90 -0.05 -7.85 -18.33
N MET A 91 0.46 -7.47 -17.15
CA MET A 91 0.00 -6.29 -16.43
C MET A 91 0.35 -5.01 -17.18
N VAL A 92 1.55 -4.92 -17.72
CA VAL A 92 2.00 -3.78 -18.55
C VAL A 92 1.12 -3.65 -19.78
N ASP A 93 0.90 -4.74 -20.50
CA ASP A 93 0.10 -4.74 -21.74
C ASP A 93 -1.36 -4.35 -21.44
N PHE A 94 -1.93 -4.80 -20.34
CA PHE A 94 -3.26 -4.37 -19.89
C PHE A 94 -3.31 -2.85 -19.62
N CYS A 95 -2.34 -2.31 -18.89
CA CYS A 95 -2.29 -0.87 -18.61
C CYS A 95 -2.16 -0.06 -19.90
N LYS A 96 -1.36 -0.51 -20.85
CA LYS A 96 -1.20 0.13 -22.17
C LYS A 96 -2.48 0.08 -23.00
N GLN A 97 -3.20 -1.03 -22.94
CA GLN A 97 -4.49 -1.16 -23.61
C GLN A 97 -5.52 -0.19 -23.03
N GLU A 98 -5.63 -0.10 -21.71
CA GLU A 98 -6.51 0.86 -21.04
C GLU A 98 -6.13 2.32 -21.36
N ALA A 99 -4.83 2.60 -21.51
CA ALA A 99 -4.34 3.94 -21.84
C ALA A 99 -4.54 4.35 -23.30
N SER A 100 -5.07 3.47 -24.18
CA SER A 100 -5.28 3.77 -25.60
C SER A 100 -6.34 4.85 -25.85
N ASP A 101 -7.32 4.95 -24.96
CA ASP A 101 -8.47 5.88 -25.07
C ASP A 101 -8.84 6.57 -23.75
N LYS A 102 -8.09 6.29 -22.69
CA LYS A 102 -8.33 6.79 -21.33
C LYS A 102 -7.02 7.29 -20.71
N THR A 103 -7.13 7.98 -19.57
CA THR A 103 -5.99 8.33 -18.72
C THR A 103 -6.14 7.58 -17.39
N PRO A 104 -5.72 6.30 -17.32
CA PRO A 104 -5.86 5.52 -16.10
C PRO A 104 -4.88 5.97 -15.02
N LEU A 105 -5.28 5.78 -13.76
CA LEU A 105 -4.38 5.82 -12.60
C LEU A 105 -3.94 4.39 -12.28
N VAL A 106 -2.66 4.13 -12.36
CA VAL A 106 -2.03 2.88 -11.92
C VAL A 106 -1.44 3.08 -10.53
N ILE A 107 -1.87 2.26 -9.57
CA ILE A 107 -1.32 2.25 -8.21
C ILE A 107 -0.71 0.87 -7.96
N THR A 108 0.57 0.82 -7.65
CA THR A 108 1.19 -0.43 -7.20
C THR A 108 0.91 -0.67 -5.72
N CYS A 109 0.90 -1.90 -5.28
CA CYS A 109 0.76 -2.27 -3.88
C CYS A 109 1.69 -3.43 -3.57
N ASP A 110 2.60 -3.21 -2.62
CA ASP A 110 3.55 -4.23 -2.18
C ASP A 110 4.48 -4.71 -3.31
N THR A 111 4.74 -3.82 -4.27
CA THR A 111 5.57 -4.08 -5.45
C THR A 111 5.89 -2.81 -6.20
N GLY A 112 6.91 -2.87 -7.05
CA GLY A 112 7.17 -1.82 -8.05
C GLY A 112 8.52 -1.16 -7.91
N ILE A 113 9.10 -1.10 -6.69
CA ILE A 113 10.38 -0.39 -6.48
C ILE A 113 11.52 -0.98 -7.33
N ALA A 114 11.49 -2.28 -7.59
CA ALA A 114 12.46 -2.98 -8.44
C ALA A 114 12.02 -3.11 -9.92
N ALA A 115 10.82 -2.64 -10.29
CA ALA A 115 10.23 -2.82 -11.62
C ALA A 115 10.30 -1.56 -12.49
N LYS A 116 11.42 -0.84 -12.44
CA LYS A 116 11.65 0.45 -13.10
C LYS A 116 11.19 0.46 -14.57
N GLU A 117 11.70 -0.48 -15.34
CA GLU A 117 11.47 -0.52 -16.80
C GLU A 117 9.98 -0.70 -17.13
N TYR A 118 9.27 -1.52 -16.37
CA TYR A 118 7.83 -1.74 -16.55
C TYR A 118 6.99 -0.52 -16.15
N LEU A 119 7.32 0.11 -15.03
CA LEU A 119 6.57 1.29 -14.58
C LEU A 119 6.79 2.50 -15.50
N GLU A 120 8.01 2.69 -16.01
CA GLU A 120 8.32 3.74 -16.98
C GLU A 120 7.65 3.47 -18.32
N GLU A 121 7.50 2.21 -18.74
CA GLU A 121 6.73 1.84 -19.94
C GLU A 121 5.24 2.14 -19.76
N ILE A 122 4.64 1.79 -18.61
CA ILE A 122 3.25 2.10 -18.26
C ILE A 122 3.03 3.63 -18.28
N LYS A 123 3.93 4.39 -17.64
CA LYS A 123 3.85 5.85 -17.63
C LYS A 123 3.96 6.45 -19.00
N SER A 124 4.88 5.95 -19.83
CA SER A 124 5.08 6.43 -21.22
C SER A 124 3.88 6.14 -22.11
N ALA A 125 3.04 5.18 -21.76
CA ALA A 125 1.79 4.90 -22.46
C ALA A 125 0.65 5.87 -22.13
N GLY A 126 0.84 6.80 -21.18
CA GLY A 126 -0.14 7.81 -20.81
C GLY A 126 -0.85 7.58 -19.46
N CYS A 127 -0.46 6.56 -18.70
CA CYS A 127 -0.98 6.36 -17.36
C CYS A 127 -0.36 7.36 -16.37
N ASN A 128 -1.13 7.80 -15.37
CA ASN A 128 -0.57 8.31 -14.13
C ASN A 128 -0.14 7.12 -13.26
N VAL A 129 1.04 7.19 -12.65
CA VAL A 129 1.61 6.06 -11.90
C VAL A 129 1.98 6.48 -10.49
N ILE A 130 1.37 5.85 -9.50
CA ILE A 130 1.72 5.96 -8.08
C ILE A 130 2.31 4.62 -7.62
N LEU A 131 3.57 4.65 -7.21
CA LEU A 131 4.23 3.49 -6.65
C LEU A 131 4.05 3.48 -5.13
N THR A 132 3.48 2.39 -4.59
CA THR A 132 3.51 2.10 -3.15
C THR A 132 4.15 0.73 -2.92
N ASP A 133 5.21 0.72 -2.13
CA ASP A 133 6.00 -0.47 -1.84
C ASP A 133 6.61 -0.35 -0.43
N HIS A 134 7.32 -1.37 0.03
CA HIS A 134 8.08 -1.36 1.28
C HIS A 134 9.40 -2.13 1.18
N HIS A 135 9.77 -2.57 -0.02
CA HIS A 135 10.96 -3.34 -0.24
C HIS A 135 12.21 -2.47 -0.35
N GLU A 136 13.34 -2.97 0.15
CA GLU A 136 14.63 -2.29 0.08
C GLU A 136 15.10 -2.13 -1.36
N LEU A 137 15.46 -0.90 -1.75
CA LEU A 137 16.13 -0.62 -3.01
C LEU A 137 17.64 -0.44 -2.78
N LYS A 138 18.43 -1.44 -3.14
CA LYS A 138 19.88 -1.44 -2.95
C LYS A 138 20.62 -0.38 -3.78
N ASN A 139 20.08 0.04 -4.92
CA ASN A 139 20.66 1.06 -5.78
C ASN A 139 19.63 2.14 -6.12
N ARG A 140 19.79 3.33 -5.56
CA ARG A 140 18.89 4.49 -5.76
C ARG A 140 18.87 5.02 -7.19
N ASP A 141 19.91 4.80 -7.98
CA ASP A 141 19.95 5.19 -9.40
C ASP A 141 18.92 4.39 -10.24
N ARG A 142 18.38 3.33 -9.67
CA ARG A 142 17.37 2.49 -10.29
C ARG A 142 15.93 2.85 -9.91
N LEU A 143 15.71 3.96 -9.22
CA LEU A 143 14.34 4.43 -8.93
C LEU A 143 13.58 4.67 -10.24
N PRO A 144 12.30 4.20 -10.33
CA PRO A 144 11.46 4.47 -11.50
C PRO A 144 11.05 5.94 -11.55
N CYS A 145 10.96 6.48 -12.77
CA CYS A 145 10.45 7.83 -13.00
C CYS A 145 8.92 7.79 -13.12
N VAL A 146 8.23 7.92 -11.98
CA VAL A 146 6.77 7.88 -11.85
C VAL A 146 6.25 9.16 -11.18
N ASP A 147 4.92 9.33 -11.08
CA ASP A 147 4.32 10.57 -10.56
C ASP A 147 4.49 10.72 -9.05
N LEU A 148 4.47 9.60 -8.31
CA LEU A 148 4.67 9.58 -6.87
C LEU A 148 5.27 8.24 -6.45
N ILE A 149 6.26 8.28 -5.54
CA ILE A 149 6.83 7.10 -4.91
C ILE A 149 6.59 7.20 -3.41
N ILE A 150 6.03 6.15 -2.83
CA ILE A 150 5.78 6.03 -1.41
C ILE A 150 6.30 4.68 -0.95
N ASP A 151 7.47 4.71 -0.34
CA ASP A 151 8.16 3.53 0.17
C ASP A 151 8.93 3.92 1.43
N PRO A 152 8.66 3.30 2.59
CA PRO A 152 9.33 3.61 3.86
C PRO A 152 10.84 3.45 3.82
N GLU A 153 11.35 2.52 3.01
CA GLU A 153 12.79 2.24 2.88
C GLU A 153 13.51 3.26 1.97
N VAL A 154 12.74 4.01 1.19
CA VAL A 154 13.27 5.04 0.29
C VAL A 154 13.11 6.41 0.94
N SER A 155 14.18 6.94 1.56
CA SER A 155 14.18 8.27 2.18
C SER A 155 14.09 9.36 1.13
N PHE A 156 12.87 9.81 0.83
CA PHE A 156 12.65 11.10 0.17
C PHE A 156 12.29 12.16 1.22
N ILE A 157 12.67 13.40 0.95
CA ILE A 157 12.38 14.54 1.84
C ILE A 157 10.87 14.68 2.12
N ASP A 158 10.04 14.27 1.18
CA ASP A 158 8.58 14.37 1.25
C ASP A 158 7.86 13.02 1.45
N ASN A 159 8.58 11.96 1.83
CA ASN A 159 7.95 10.67 2.11
C ASN A 159 7.53 10.58 3.59
N PRO A 160 6.24 10.69 3.91
CA PRO A 160 5.76 10.75 5.29
C PRO A 160 5.92 9.43 6.06
N LEU A 161 6.19 8.33 5.36
CA LEU A 161 6.37 7.00 5.94
C LEU A 161 7.85 6.57 6.00
N SER A 162 8.79 7.47 5.62
CA SER A 162 10.21 7.14 5.61
C SER A 162 10.71 6.73 7.00
N GLY A 163 11.48 5.65 7.04
CA GLY A 163 12.04 5.09 8.28
C GLY A 163 11.03 4.36 9.16
N THR A 164 9.79 4.15 8.71
CA THR A 164 8.80 3.35 9.42
C THR A 164 8.83 1.89 8.95
N ASN A 165 8.46 0.98 9.85
CA ASN A 165 8.45 -0.45 9.58
C ASN A 165 7.03 -0.91 9.23
N TRP A 166 6.62 -0.73 7.98
CA TRP A 166 5.32 -1.10 7.44
C TRP A 166 5.45 -2.22 6.41
N CYS A 167 4.50 -3.17 6.37
CA CYS A 167 4.29 -4.01 5.21
C CYS A 167 3.57 -3.23 4.11
N GLY A 168 3.53 -3.75 2.88
CA GLY A 168 2.85 -3.08 1.77
C GLY A 168 1.39 -2.73 2.05
N ALA A 169 0.65 -3.62 2.72
CA ALA A 169 -0.73 -3.35 3.17
C ALA A 169 -0.80 -2.26 4.25
N GLY A 170 0.20 -2.18 5.14
CA GLY A 170 0.33 -1.11 6.13
C GLY A 170 0.54 0.25 5.46
N VAL A 171 1.40 0.31 4.44
CA VAL A 171 1.59 1.51 3.62
C VAL A 171 0.28 1.92 2.96
N ALA A 172 -0.41 0.99 2.27
CA ALA A 172 -1.69 1.26 1.62
C ALA A 172 -2.73 1.80 2.62
N PHE A 173 -2.85 1.18 3.80
CA PHE A 173 -3.76 1.64 4.86
C PHE A 173 -3.44 3.06 5.31
N LYS A 174 -2.17 3.35 5.59
CA LYS A 174 -1.74 4.68 6.06
C LYS A 174 -2.03 5.78 5.06
N LEU A 175 -1.93 5.49 3.78
CA LEU A 175 -2.24 6.44 2.72
C LEU A 175 -3.74 6.76 2.62
N MET A 176 -4.60 5.77 2.92
CA MET A 176 -6.04 5.90 2.76
C MET A 176 -6.77 6.34 4.03
N GLU A 177 -6.23 6.07 5.22
CA GLU A 177 -6.94 6.23 6.50
C GLU A 177 -7.50 7.64 6.76
N ASN A 178 -6.91 8.68 6.16
CA ASN A 178 -7.29 10.07 6.37
C ASN A 178 -8.32 10.60 5.35
N ILE A 179 -8.61 9.85 4.29
CA ILE A 179 -9.47 10.30 3.18
C ILE A 179 -10.69 9.39 2.95
N VAL A 180 -10.88 8.41 3.80
CA VAL A 180 -12.05 7.52 3.81
C VAL A 180 -12.87 7.69 5.08
N SER A 181 -14.12 7.21 5.08
CA SER A 181 -14.98 7.19 6.26
C SER A 181 -14.39 6.34 7.39
N LEU A 182 -14.82 6.63 8.62
CA LEU A 182 -14.43 5.84 9.79
C LEU A 182 -14.80 4.36 9.64
N GLN A 183 -15.91 4.05 8.97
CA GLN A 183 -16.34 2.67 8.72
C GLN A 183 -15.34 1.95 7.80
N THR A 184 -14.98 2.53 6.67
CA THR A 184 -14.00 1.97 5.74
C THR A 184 -12.61 1.90 6.36
N ARG A 185 -12.21 2.94 7.10
CA ARG A 185 -10.94 2.93 7.85
C ARG A 185 -10.86 1.75 8.81
N ASN A 186 -11.88 1.54 9.66
CA ASN A 186 -11.89 0.44 10.63
C ASN A 186 -11.91 -0.94 9.95
N TYR A 187 -12.62 -1.04 8.83
CA TYR A 187 -12.64 -2.25 8.01
C TYR A 187 -11.24 -2.55 7.42
N CYS A 188 -10.59 -1.57 6.83
CA CYS A 188 -9.26 -1.70 6.23
C CYS A 188 -8.17 -1.96 7.28
N LEU A 189 -8.31 -1.42 8.49
CA LEU A 189 -7.36 -1.65 9.58
C LEU A 189 -7.20 -3.14 9.92
N ALA A 190 -8.28 -3.92 9.88
CA ALA A 190 -8.21 -5.36 10.12
C ALA A 190 -7.33 -6.07 9.08
N PHE A 191 -7.44 -5.71 7.81
CA PHE A 191 -6.60 -6.28 6.74
C PHE A 191 -5.13 -5.85 6.87
N ALA A 192 -4.88 -4.59 7.24
CA ALA A 192 -3.52 -4.12 7.49
C ALA A 192 -2.86 -4.86 8.66
N GLY A 193 -3.60 -5.13 9.74
CA GLY A 193 -3.14 -5.92 10.87
C GLY A 193 -2.81 -7.37 10.49
N ILE A 194 -3.70 -8.04 9.75
CA ILE A 194 -3.49 -9.41 9.28
C ILE A 194 -2.25 -9.49 8.38
N ALA A 195 -2.12 -8.58 7.42
CA ALA A 195 -0.98 -8.54 6.50
C ALA A 195 0.34 -8.30 7.24
N THR A 196 0.37 -7.40 8.23
CA THR A 196 1.56 -7.12 9.05
C THR A 196 2.09 -8.38 9.74
N VAL A 197 1.18 -9.24 10.23
CA VAL A 197 1.56 -10.52 10.87
C VAL A 197 1.98 -11.56 9.82
N ALA A 198 1.26 -11.64 8.70
CA ALA A 198 1.53 -12.59 7.63
C ALA A 198 2.89 -12.34 6.96
N ASP A 199 3.27 -11.10 6.78
CA ASP A 199 4.53 -10.66 6.20
C ASP A 199 5.70 -10.68 7.21
N MET A 200 5.44 -11.18 8.42
CA MET A 200 6.43 -11.32 9.51
C MET A 200 7.20 -10.03 9.82
N ILE A 201 6.56 -8.87 9.62
CA ILE A 201 7.14 -7.58 9.95
C ILE A 201 7.44 -7.51 11.45
N THR A 202 8.62 -7.05 11.81
CA THR A 202 8.98 -6.84 13.22
C THR A 202 8.02 -5.82 13.84
N LEU A 203 7.25 -6.26 14.84
CA LEU A 203 6.24 -5.42 15.49
C LEU A 203 6.92 -4.34 16.35
N ARG A 204 7.10 -3.17 15.77
CA ARG A 204 7.65 -1.98 16.43
C ARG A 204 6.74 -0.79 16.11
N GLU A 205 6.68 0.16 17.05
CA GLU A 205 6.02 1.45 16.82
C GLU A 205 4.68 1.36 16.04
N GLY A 206 4.64 1.88 14.82
CA GLY A 206 3.44 1.94 14.01
C GLY A 206 2.91 0.57 13.57
N SER A 207 3.76 -0.39 13.20
CA SER A 207 3.33 -1.74 12.83
C SER A 207 2.64 -2.47 13.99
N TRP A 208 3.10 -2.22 15.23
CA TRP A 208 2.42 -2.69 16.42
C TRP A 208 1.00 -2.11 16.57
N GLN A 209 0.81 -0.84 16.24
CA GLN A 209 -0.51 -0.21 16.32
C GLN A 209 -1.53 -0.85 15.38
N LEU A 210 -1.10 -1.29 14.17
CA LEU A 210 -1.99 -1.99 13.23
C LEU A 210 -2.48 -3.33 13.79
N VAL A 211 -1.63 -4.04 14.51
CA VAL A 211 -1.95 -5.38 15.04
C VAL A 211 -2.72 -5.30 16.36
N LYS A 212 -2.47 -4.27 17.17
CA LYS A 212 -3.09 -4.09 18.48
C LYS A 212 -4.57 -3.70 18.41
N ASN A 213 -4.95 -2.90 17.43
CA ASN A 213 -6.30 -2.36 17.27
C ASN A 213 -7.21 -3.31 16.51
#